data_0a6270aa35f0748c7f67a571b898b61a
#
_entry.id   0a6270aa35f0748c7f67a571b898b61a
#
_cell.length_a   1.000
_cell.length_b   1.000
_cell.length_c   1.000
_cell.angle_alpha   90.00
_cell.angle_beta   90.00
_cell.angle_gamma   90.00
#
_symmetry.space_group_name_H-M   'P 1'
#
loop_
_entity.id
_entity.type
_entity.pdbx_description
1 polymer ?
#
loop_
_entity_poly.entity_id
_entity_poly.type
_entity_poly.pdbx_seq_one_letter_code
_entity_poly.pdbx_strand_id
1 'polypeptide(L)'
;MNKIDTILREAKGKILTRKDFDSLATKYSFDKDTLRRVMLNKGYLITVFRGVYYLKSYEEKKLNFLKYSSYELLALGLEKKGIRWYFGLNTALKFLNLTHEVFPMNMIINNRFNRIKPMKIAGSSFFFIKLKPSLFFDLKKIKTENKVVLFYSLLEKTLLDMIYLKKNIDLSEYKFNKSFFIKKSSKYPRIVKKRVKEVL
;
A
#
# COMPACT_ATOMS: atom_id res chain seq x y z
N MET A 1 -24.92 24.54 -13.67
CA MET A 1 -23.86 23.80 -12.91
C MET A 1 -23.47 22.55 -13.71
N ASN A 2 -22.17 22.30 -13.91
CA ASN A 2 -21.74 21.14 -14.70
C ASN A 2 -22.07 19.84 -13.93
N LYS A 3 -22.71 18.85 -14.57
CA LYS A 3 -23.06 17.55 -13.96
C LYS A 3 -21.85 16.87 -13.29
N ILE A 4 -20.63 17.02 -13.85
CA ILE A 4 -19.41 16.48 -13.24
C ILE A 4 -19.13 17.14 -11.90
N ASP A 5 -19.31 18.45 -11.75
CA ASP A 5 -19.09 19.15 -10.48
C ASP A 5 -20.08 18.69 -9.40
N THR A 6 -21.31 18.40 -9.79
CA THR A 6 -22.32 17.80 -8.90
C THR A 6 -21.86 16.42 -8.40
N ILE A 7 -21.36 15.58 -9.31
CA ILE A 7 -20.79 14.26 -8.95
C ILE A 7 -19.62 14.40 -7.96
N LEU A 8 -18.70 15.34 -8.20
CA LEU A 8 -17.55 15.57 -7.32
C LEU A 8 -17.95 16.10 -5.93
N ARG A 9 -18.97 16.95 -5.84
CA ARG A 9 -19.54 17.43 -4.55
C ARG A 9 -20.17 16.29 -3.76
N GLU A 10 -20.91 15.39 -4.42
CA GLU A 10 -21.51 14.23 -3.77
C GLU A 10 -20.47 13.18 -3.36
N ALA A 11 -19.45 12.99 -4.19
CA ALA A 11 -18.41 11.98 -3.95
C ALA A 11 -17.59 12.28 -2.69
N LYS A 12 -17.35 13.56 -2.36
CA LYS A 12 -16.59 14.02 -1.18
C LYS A 12 -15.22 13.35 -1.01
N GLY A 13 -14.54 13.02 -2.11
CA GLY A 13 -13.22 12.38 -2.08
C GLY A 13 -13.26 10.98 -1.48
N LYS A 14 -13.70 9.96 -2.23
CA LYS A 14 -13.83 8.59 -1.71
C LYS A 14 -13.32 7.52 -2.68
N ILE A 15 -12.98 6.37 -2.11
CA ILE A 15 -12.65 5.16 -2.86
C ILE A 15 -13.92 4.49 -3.36
N LEU A 16 -13.93 4.18 -4.65
CA LEU A 16 -15.02 3.51 -5.36
C LEU A 16 -14.53 2.22 -6.00
N THR A 17 -15.34 1.16 -5.93
CA THR A 17 -15.19 0.03 -6.82
C THR A 17 -15.73 0.38 -8.21
N ARG A 18 -15.48 -0.48 -9.20
CA ARG A 18 -16.10 -0.34 -10.53
C ARG A 18 -17.62 -0.30 -10.43
N LYS A 19 -18.22 -1.17 -9.61
CA LYS A 19 -19.68 -1.20 -9.40
C LYS A 19 -20.20 0.10 -8.82
N ASP A 20 -19.53 0.62 -7.77
CA ASP A 20 -19.90 1.91 -7.14
C ASP A 20 -19.86 3.04 -8.18
N PHE A 21 -18.82 3.06 -9.04
CA PHE A 21 -18.68 4.06 -10.09
C PHE A 21 -19.75 3.91 -11.19
N ASP A 22 -20.03 2.69 -11.62
CA ASP A 22 -21.06 2.40 -12.62
C ASP A 22 -22.46 2.84 -12.11
N SER A 23 -22.78 2.58 -10.83
CA SER A 23 -24.01 3.06 -10.18
C SER A 23 -24.08 4.59 -10.14
N LEU A 24 -22.96 5.25 -9.87
CA LEU A 24 -22.87 6.71 -9.88
C LEU A 24 -23.13 7.27 -11.29
N ALA A 25 -22.54 6.65 -12.32
CA ALA A 25 -22.74 7.06 -13.71
C ALA A 25 -24.23 6.95 -14.10
N THR A 26 -24.87 5.83 -13.75
CA THR A 26 -26.31 5.59 -14.01
C THR A 26 -27.17 6.64 -13.30
N LYS A 27 -26.89 6.95 -12.02
CA LYS A 27 -27.62 7.96 -11.25
C LYS A 27 -27.68 9.33 -11.95
N TYR A 28 -26.59 9.70 -12.64
CA TYR A 28 -26.48 10.98 -13.33
C TYR A 28 -26.76 10.90 -14.85
N SER A 29 -27.28 9.76 -15.33
CA SER A 29 -27.60 9.51 -16.74
C SER A 29 -26.40 9.71 -17.66
N PHE A 30 -25.24 9.16 -17.25
CA PHE A 30 -24.03 9.07 -18.07
C PHE A 30 -23.80 7.65 -18.54
N ASP A 31 -23.25 7.51 -19.77
CA ASP A 31 -22.58 6.29 -20.15
C ASP A 31 -21.34 6.07 -19.27
N LYS A 32 -21.27 4.90 -18.62
CA LYS A 32 -20.26 4.57 -17.59
C LYS A 32 -18.83 4.58 -18.13
N ASP A 33 -18.62 4.11 -19.36
CA ASP A 33 -17.28 4.02 -19.93
C ASP A 33 -16.79 5.38 -20.41
N THR A 34 -17.69 6.17 -20.99
CA THR A 34 -17.42 7.56 -21.38
C THR A 34 -17.12 8.43 -20.17
N LEU A 35 -17.95 8.37 -19.12
CA LEU A 35 -17.73 9.15 -17.91
C LEU A 35 -16.37 8.78 -17.25
N ARG A 36 -16.08 7.47 -17.14
CA ARG A 36 -14.82 7.00 -16.55
C ARG A 36 -13.62 7.52 -17.34
N ARG A 37 -13.64 7.40 -18.67
CA ARG A 37 -12.56 7.91 -19.55
C ARG A 37 -12.36 9.41 -19.40
N VAL A 38 -13.44 10.20 -19.41
CA VAL A 38 -13.38 11.65 -19.23
C VAL A 38 -12.81 12.02 -17.86
N MET A 39 -13.27 11.36 -16.79
CA MET A 39 -12.80 11.65 -15.44
C MET A 39 -11.33 11.24 -15.22
N LEU A 40 -10.89 10.12 -15.81
CA LEU A 40 -9.48 9.71 -15.78
C LEU A 40 -8.61 10.71 -16.53
N ASN A 41 -8.98 11.10 -17.75
CA ASN A 41 -8.21 12.03 -18.58
C ASN A 41 -8.10 13.42 -17.92
N LYS A 42 -9.15 13.86 -17.24
CA LYS A 42 -9.15 15.14 -16.50
C LYS A 42 -8.51 15.04 -15.10
N GLY A 43 -8.03 13.85 -14.70
CA GLY A 43 -7.43 13.63 -13.38
C GLY A 43 -8.37 13.78 -12.19
N TYR A 44 -9.69 13.66 -12.41
CA TYR A 44 -10.70 13.66 -11.34
C TYR A 44 -10.90 12.27 -10.74
N LEU A 45 -10.57 11.24 -11.51
CA LEU A 45 -10.58 9.85 -11.11
C LEU A 45 -9.15 9.32 -11.16
N ILE A 46 -8.65 8.77 -10.05
CA ILE A 46 -7.32 8.19 -9.95
C ILE A 46 -7.46 6.68 -9.84
N THR A 47 -6.79 5.94 -10.71
CA THR A 47 -6.73 4.48 -10.59
C THR A 47 -5.82 4.10 -9.43
N VAL A 48 -6.39 3.47 -8.39
CA VAL A 48 -5.62 2.92 -7.26
C VAL A 48 -5.25 1.46 -7.54
N PHE A 49 -6.23 0.66 -8.00
CA PHE A 49 -6.05 -0.70 -8.48
C PHE A 49 -6.98 -0.96 -9.66
N ARG A 50 -6.79 -2.07 -10.39
CA ARG A 50 -7.75 -2.50 -11.40
C ARG A 50 -9.14 -2.65 -10.77
N GLY A 51 -10.08 -1.82 -11.22
CA GLY A 51 -11.45 -1.79 -10.73
C GLY A 51 -11.64 -1.11 -9.36
N VAL A 52 -10.63 -0.38 -8.87
CA VAL A 52 -10.72 0.48 -7.67
C VAL A 52 -10.15 1.84 -8.01
N TYR A 53 -10.91 2.86 -7.73
CA TYR A 53 -10.62 4.23 -8.09
C TYR A 53 -10.78 5.14 -6.87
N TYR A 54 -10.01 6.21 -6.85
CA TYR A 54 -10.25 7.35 -5.99
C TYR A 54 -10.92 8.46 -6.80
N LEU A 55 -12.10 8.87 -6.41
CA LEU A 55 -12.80 9.99 -7.01
C LEU A 55 -12.58 11.23 -6.14
N LYS A 56 -11.92 12.24 -6.69
CA LYS A 56 -11.63 13.50 -6.01
C LYS A 56 -12.90 14.20 -5.55
N SER A 57 -12.83 14.98 -4.49
CA SER A 57 -13.84 15.95 -4.13
C SER A 57 -13.83 17.17 -5.07
N TYR A 58 -14.84 18.00 -4.98
CA TYR A 58 -14.88 19.25 -5.73
C TYR A 58 -13.76 20.22 -5.31
N GLU A 59 -13.46 20.27 -4.00
CA GLU A 59 -12.40 21.09 -3.43
C GLU A 59 -11.02 20.64 -3.93
N GLU A 60 -10.75 19.33 -3.95
CA GLU A 60 -9.49 18.77 -4.49
C GLU A 60 -9.32 19.10 -5.98
N LYS A 61 -10.43 19.11 -6.74
CA LYS A 61 -10.41 19.58 -8.14
C LYS A 61 -10.05 21.07 -8.22
N LYS A 62 -10.77 21.90 -7.44
CA LYS A 62 -10.64 23.37 -7.49
C LYS A 62 -9.26 23.84 -7.05
N LEU A 63 -8.72 23.25 -5.99
CA LEU A 63 -7.44 23.63 -5.38
C LEU A 63 -6.26 22.84 -5.91
N ASN A 64 -6.49 21.91 -6.84
CA ASN A 64 -5.50 21.04 -7.47
C ASN A 64 -4.59 20.30 -6.48
N PHE A 65 -5.16 19.78 -5.41
CA PHE A 65 -4.45 18.96 -4.43
C PHE A 65 -5.11 17.60 -4.23
N LEU A 66 -4.47 16.70 -3.49
CA LEU A 66 -5.03 15.43 -3.04
C LEU A 66 -5.11 15.42 -1.51
N LYS A 67 -6.30 15.14 -0.99
CA LYS A 67 -6.51 14.95 0.45
C LYS A 67 -5.65 13.81 1.00
N TYR A 68 -5.56 12.72 0.26
CA TYR A 68 -4.86 11.53 0.66
C TYR A 68 -3.49 11.43 -0.03
N SER A 69 -2.46 11.11 0.74
CA SER A 69 -1.15 10.74 0.22
C SER A 69 -1.24 9.43 -0.59
N SER A 70 -0.21 9.14 -1.38
CA SER A 70 -0.12 7.89 -2.13
C SER A 70 -0.15 6.63 -1.24
N TYR A 71 0.40 6.71 -0.03
CA TYR A 71 0.35 5.64 0.98
C TYR A 71 -1.06 5.41 1.51
N GLU A 72 -1.80 6.48 1.76
CA GLU A 72 -3.19 6.40 2.21
C GLU A 72 -4.11 5.87 1.11
N LEU A 73 -3.95 6.34 -0.13
CA LEU A 73 -4.70 5.81 -1.28
C LEU A 73 -4.44 4.33 -1.49
N LEU A 74 -3.17 3.89 -1.37
CA LEU A 74 -2.82 2.47 -1.40
C LEU A 74 -3.55 1.70 -0.30
N ALA A 75 -3.49 2.17 0.95
CA ALA A 75 -4.11 1.53 2.11
C ALA A 75 -5.62 1.36 1.92
N LEU A 76 -6.31 2.46 1.59
CA LEU A 76 -7.74 2.48 1.32
C LEU A 76 -8.14 1.54 0.17
N GLY A 77 -7.32 1.50 -0.89
CA GLY A 77 -7.57 0.60 -2.02
C GLY A 77 -7.38 -0.87 -1.68
N LEU A 78 -6.37 -1.23 -0.86
CA LEU A 78 -6.15 -2.60 -0.39
C LEU A 78 -7.25 -3.05 0.57
N GLU A 79 -7.67 -2.17 1.48
CA GLU A 79 -8.81 -2.39 2.38
C GLU A 79 -10.11 -2.66 1.59
N LYS A 80 -10.42 -1.82 0.58
CA LYS A 80 -11.58 -1.99 -0.29
C LYS A 80 -11.57 -3.33 -1.04
N LYS A 81 -10.39 -3.93 -1.26
CA LYS A 81 -10.21 -5.27 -1.86
C LYS A 81 -10.17 -6.42 -0.84
N GLY A 82 -10.23 -6.14 0.46
CA GLY A 82 -10.08 -7.15 1.51
C GLY A 82 -8.71 -7.82 1.49
N ILE A 83 -7.64 -7.09 1.16
CA ILE A 83 -6.29 -7.62 1.07
C ILE A 83 -5.53 -7.26 2.35
N ARG A 84 -5.00 -8.27 3.06
CA ARG A 84 -4.08 -8.05 4.18
C ARG A 84 -2.71 -7.66 3.63
N TRP A 85 -2.11 -6.65 4.23
CA TRP A 85 -0.86 -6.07 3.74
C TRP A 85 -0.09 -5.33 4.83
N TYR A 86 1.18 -5.03 4.56
CA TYR A 86 2.01 -4.11 5.35
C TYR A 86 3.15 -3.57 4.51
N PHE A 87 3.71 -2.44 4.90
CA PHE A 87 5.00 -1.96 4.41
C PHE A 87 6.09 -2.84 4.99
N GLY A 88 6.88 -3.46 4.13
CA GLY A 88 7.97 -4.35 4.50
C GLY A 88 9.33 -3.89 3.97
N LEU A 89 10.36 -4.65 4.27
CA LEU A 89 11.71 -4.45 3.77
C LEU A 89 12.20 -3.00 4.00
N ASN A 90 12.89 -2.40 3.01
CA ASN A 90 13.42 -1.04 3.11
C ASN A 90 12.36 0.00 3.47
N THR A 91 11.12 -0.18 3.04
CA THR A 91 10.04 0.74 3.41
C THR A 91 9.70 0.66 4.90
N ALA A 92 9.74 -0.54 5.50
CA ALA A 92 9.55 -0.69 6.93
C ALA A 92 10.73 -0.08 7.72
N LEU A 93 11.98 -0.25 7.25
CA LEU A 93 13.15 0.39 7.86
C LEU A 93 13.02 1.91 7.87
N LYS A 94 12.48 2.49 6.80
CA LYS A 94 12.17 3.94 6.75
C LYS A 94 11.13 4.34 7.81
N PHE A 95 10.04 3.59 7.96
CA PHE A 95 9.03 3.84 9.01
C PHE A 95 9.58 3.68 10.44
N LEU A 96 10.62 2.88 10.59
CA LEU A 96 11.34 2.67 11.85
C LEU A 96 12.46 3.70 12.10
N ASN A 97 12.71 4.62 11.16
CA ASN A 97 13.82 5.58 11.17
C ASN A 97 15.21 4.91 11.26
N LEU A 98 15.35 3.73 10.62
CA LEU A 98 16.59 2.93 10.63
C LEU A 98 17.35 3.03 9.30
N THR A 99 16.91 3.86 8.39
CA THR A 99 17.62 4.17 7.15
C THR A 99 17.27 5.58 6.68
N HIS A 100 18.26 6.28 6.14
CA HIS A 100 18.10 7.58 5.48
C HIS A 100 18.14 7.45 3.96
N GLU A 101 18.31 6.23 3.43
CA GLU A 101 18.36 6.00 2.01
C GLU A 101 17.04 6.30 1.32
N VAL A 102 17.13 6.89 0.14
CA VAL A 102 15.98 7.14 -0.73
C VAL A 102 15.80 5.98 -1.68
N PHE A 103 14.78 5.17 -1.44
CA PHE A 103 14.45 4.06 -2.32
C PHE A 103 13.44 4.50 -3.40
N PRO A 104 13.66 4.17 -4.67
CA PRO A 104 12.77 4.57 -5.77
C PRO A 104 11.39 3.89 -5.71
N MET A 105 11.27 2.83 -4.92
CA MET A 105 10.06 2.03 -4.81
C MET A 105 9.72 1.69 -3.37
N ASN A 106 8.43 1.75 -3.04
CA ASN A 106 7.92 1.32 -1.74
C ASN A 106 7.54 -0.16 -1.78
N MET A 107 8.01 -0.92 -0.82
CA MET A 107 7.84 -2.37 -0.75
C MET A 107 6.59 -2.75 0.04
N ILE A 108 5.66 -3.42 -0.62
CA ILE A 108 4.39 -3.87 -0.05
C ILE A 108 4.36 -5.39 0.04
N ILE A 109 4.23 -5.89 1.25
CA ILE A 109 3.97 -7.31 1.48
C ILE A 109 2.46 -7.51 1.58
N ASN A 110 1.92 -8.49 0.85
CA ASN A 110 0.49 -8.80 0.86
C ASN A 110 0.22 -10.30 0.79
N ASN A 111 -1.02 -10.72 1.06
CA ASN A 111 -1.40 -12.13 1.09
C ASN A 111 -2.01 -12.67 -0.21
N ARG A 112 -2.12 -11.85 -1.26
CA ARG A 112 -2.91 -12.20 -2.47
C ARG A 112 -2.07 -12.43 -3.71
N PHE A 113 -1.16 -11.51 -4.03
CA PHE A 113 -0.51 -11.49 -5.35
C PHE A 113 0.92 -10.96 -5.31
N ASN A 114 1.71 -11.39 -6.28
CA ASN A 114 2.99 -10.78 -6.68
C ASN A 114 2.77 -9.87 -7.88
N ARG A 115 3.62 -8.86 -8.04
CA ARG A 115 3.74 -8.10 -9.28
C ARG A 115 5.17 -8.07 -9.75
N ILE A 116 5.39 -8.29 -11.04
CA ILE A 116 6.71 -8.20 -11.67
C ILE A 116 7.10 -6.73 -11.86
N LYS A 117 6.12 -5.88 -12.22
CA LYS A 117 6.34 -4.44 -12.44
C LYS A 117 5.74 -3.63 -11.29
N PRO A 118 6.41 -2.55 -10.85
CA PRO A 118 5.86 -1.65 -9.87
C PRO A 118 4.57 -1.00 -10.37
N MET A 119 3.73 -0.58 -9.42
CA MET A 119 2.49 0.14 -9.70
C MET A 119 2.62 1.58 -9.21
N LYS A 120 2.24 2.53 -10.04
CA LYS A 120 2.21 3.94 -9.69
C LYS A 120 0.83 4.32 -9.13
N ILE A 121 0.81 4.98 -7.97
CA ILE A 121 -0.40 5.56 -7.35
C ILE A 121 -0.04 6.96 -6.93
N ALA A 122 -0.73 7.97 -7.45
CA ALA A 122 -0.52 9.37 -7.10
C ALA A 122 0.98 9.76 -7.04
N GLY A 123 1.74 9.41 -8.07
CA GLY A 123 3.16 9.76 -8.20
C GLY A 123 4.16 8.81 -7.55
N SER A 124 3.76 8.00 -6.55
CA SER A 124 4.65 7.04 -5.88
C SER A 124 4.61 5.66 -6.53
N SER A 125 5.75 4.97 -6.54
CA SER A 125 5.90 3.61 -7.06
C SER A 125 5.84 2.59 -5.92
N PHE A 126 5.05 1.52 -6.11
CA PHE A 126 4.84 0.44 -5.14
C PHE A 126 5.14 -0.91 -5.78
N PHE A 127 5.95 -1.72 -5.12
CA PHE A 127 6.28 -3.07 -5.53
C PHE A 127 5.61 -4.08 -4.59
N PHE A 128 4.92 -5.08 -5.14
CA PHE A 128 4.09 -6.01 -4.37
C PHE A 128 4.72 -7.39 -4.31
N ILE A 129 4.90 -7.90 -3.10
CA ILE A 129 5.40 -9.24 -2.82
C ILE A 129 4.33 -9.99 -2.03
N LYS A 130 4.04 -11.22 -2.47
CA LYS A 130 3.12 -12.10 -1.77
C LYS A 130 3.86 -12.93 -0.73
N LEU A 131 3.36 -12.92 0.51
CA LEU A 131 3.76 -13.87 1.55
C LEU A 131 2.55 -14.67 2.05
N LYS A 132 2.82 -15.83 2.65
CA LYS A 132 1.78 -16.66 3.28
C LYS A 132 1.16 -15.92 4.46
N PRO A 133 -0.16 -16.06 4.71
CA PRO A 133 -0.83 -15.39 5.83
C PRO A 133 -0.23 -15.70 7.22
N SER A 134 0.37 -16.88 7.40
CA SER A 134 1.07 -17.27 8.63
C SER A 134 2.29 -16.42 8.95
N LEU A 135 2.83 -15.71 7.96
CA LEU A 135 3.96 -14.78 8.11
C LEU A 135 3.51 -13.33 8.40
N PHE A 136 2.21 -13.09 8.64
CA PHE A 136 1.69 -11.76 9.01
C PHE A 136 1.63 -11.61 10.53
N PHE A 137 2.78 -11.40 11.15
CA PHE A 137 2.94 -11.19 12.59
C PHE A 137 3.88 -10.00 12.84
N ASP A 138 3.94 -9.48 14.07
CA ASP A 138 4.78 -8.35 14.50
C ASP A 138 4.68 -7.14 13.58
N LEU A 139 3.44 -6.74 13.35
CA LEU A 139 3.11 -5.55 12.60
C LEU A 139 2.73 -4.43 13.56
N LYS A 140 3.25 -3.24 13.30
CA LYS A 140 2.84 -2.00 13.96
C LYS A 140 1.89 -1.24 13.05
N LYS A 141 0.98 -0.49 13.63
CA LYS A 141 0.05 0.39 12.93
C LYS A 141 0.33 1.84 13.27
N ILE A 142 0.25 2.70 12.29
CA ILE A 142 0.23 4.15 12.43
C ILE A 142 -1.06 4.69 11.84
N LYS A 143 -1.69 5.64 12.53
CA LYS A 143 -2.87 6.34 12.05
C LYS A 143 -2.44 7.69 11.53
N THR A 144 -2.77 7.98 10.26
CA THR A 144 -2.47 9.27 9.64
C THR A 144 -3.44 10.36 10.13
N GLU A 145 -3.18 11.61 9.79
CA GLU A 145 -4.06 12.75 10.04
C GLU A 145 -5.45 12.54 9.43
N ASN A 146 -5.52 11.93 8.24
CA ASN A 146 -6.77 11.55 7.59
C ASN A 146 -7.43 10.31 8.18
N LYS A 147 -6.97 9.83 9.37
CA LYS A 147 -7.47 8.65 10.08
C LYS A 147 -7.30 7.32 9.34
N VAL A 148 -6.50 7.29 8.28
CA VAL A 148 -6.17 6.05 7.56
C VAL A 148 -5.12 5.26 8.36
N VAL A 149 -5.31 3.94 8.45
CA VAL A 149 -4.38 3.06 9.16
C VAL A 149 -3.38 2.46 8.17
N LEU A 150 -2.11 2.70 8.43
CA LEU A 150 -0.99 2.08 7.70
C LEU A 150 -0.34 1.02 8.58
N PHE A 151 0.05 -0.11 7.99
CA PHE A 151 0.73 -1.20 8.69
C PHE A 151 2.17 -1.32 8.20
N TYR A 152 3.11 -1.56 9.11
CA TYR A 152 4.50 -1.86 8.78
C TYR A 152 5.09 -2.90 9.72
N SER A 153 6.09 -3.66 9.25
CA SER A 153 6.74 -4.69 10.06
C SER A 153 7.71 -4.08 11.07
N LEU A 154 7.78 -4.69 12.27
CA LEU A 154 8.83 -4.39 13.25
C LEU A 154 10.20 -4.85 12.74
N LEU A 155 11.28 -4.39 13.35
CA LEU A 155 12.65 -4.61 12.89
C LEU A 155 12.95 -6.10 12.67
N GLU A 156 12.80 -6.94 13.70
CA GLU A 156 13.13 -8.37 13.59
C GLU A 156 12.32 -9.07 12.51
N LYS A 157 11.05 -8.70 12.38
CA LYS A 157 10.18 -9.20 11.30
C LYS A 157 10.68 -8.74 9.92
N THR A 158 11.10 -7.49 9.80
CA THR A 158 11.65 -6.92 8.56
C THR A 158 12.91 -7.65 8.15
N LEU A 159 13.85 -7.86 9.07
CA LEU A 159 15.09 -8.59 8.82
C LEU A 159 14.83 -10.06 8.43
N LEU A 160 13.90 -10.74 9.09
CA LEU A 160 13.50 -12.11 8.73
C LEU A 160 12.86 -12.19 7.36
N ASP A 161 12.03 -11.21 6.97
CA ASP A 161 11.49 -11.14 5.61
C ASP A 161 12.57 -10.92 4.57
N MET A 162 13.57 -10.09 4.85
CA MET A 162 14.73 -9.87 3.97
C MET A 162 15.52 -11.16 3.76
N ILE A 163 15.83 -11.89 4.82
CA ILE A 163 16.52 -13.20 4.74
C ILE A 163 15.67 -14.20 3.94
N TYR A 164 14.35 -14.26 4.20
CA TYR A 164 13.44 -15.16 3.51
C TYR A 164 13.35 -14.87 2.01
N LEU A 165 13.34 -13.58 1.65
CA LEU A 165 13.29 -13.13 0.25
C LEU A 165 14.67 -13.03 -0.41
N LYS A 166 15.72 -13.55 0.26
CA LYS A 166 17.11 -13.57 -0.25
C LYS A 166 17.63 -12.18 -0.60
N LYS A 167 17.23 -11.17 0.18
CA LYS A 167 17.82 -9.83 0.05
C LYS A 167 19.16 -9.80 0.73
N ASN A 168 20.09 -9.06 0.13
CA ASN A 168 21.37 -8.79 0.78
C ASN A 168 21.12 -7.84 1.96
N ILE A 169 21.62 -8.21 3.15
CA ILE A 169 21.48 -7.42 4.38
C ILE A 169 22.65 -7.73 5.31
N ASP A 170 23.25 -6.68 5.84
CA ASP A 170 24.20 -6.78 6.93
C ASP A 170 23.46 -6.59 8.27
N LEU A 171 23.37 -7.66 9.05
CA LEU A 171 22.70 -7.62 10.35
C LEU A 171 23.47 -6.82 11.40
N SER A 172 24.79 -6.59 11.23
CA SER A 172 25.61 -5.82 12.16
C SER A 172 25.20 -4.35 12.23
N GLU A 173 24.56 -3.83 11.20
CA GLU A 173 24.05 -2.46 11.14
C GLU A 173 22.85 -2.21 12.06
N TYR A 174 22.22 -3.29 12.59
CA TYR A 174 20.97 -3.17 13.33
C TYR A 174 21.10 -3.67 14.77
N LYS A 175 20.60 -2.88 15.72
CA LYS A 175 20.48 -3.30 17.12
C LYS A 175 19.12 -3.98 17.32
N PHE A 176 19.12 -5.29 17.54
CA PHE A 176 17.91 -6.09 17.78
C PHE A 176 18.15 -7.18 18.83
N ASN A 177 17.07 -7.75 19.37
CA ASN A 177 17.15 -8.83 20.34
C ASN A 177 17.39 -10.17 19.64
N LYS A 178 18.62 -10.70 19.74
CA LYS A 178 19.04 -11.95 19.08
C LYS A 178 18.18 -13.15 19.51
N SER A 179 17.89 -13.32 20.79
CA SER A 179 17.09 -14.45 21.27
C SER A 179 15.67 -14.42 20.73
N PHE A 180 15.05 -13.24 20.69
CA PHE A 180 13.74 -13.02 20.13
C PHE A 180 13.72 -13.22 18.60
N PHE A 181 14.76 -12.78 17.90
CA PHE A 181 14.96 -12.98 16.47
C PHE A 181 15.03 -14.47 16.11
N ILE A 182 15.85 -15.25 16.84
CA ILE A 182 15.94 -16.70 16.68
C ILE A 182 14.58 -17.37 16.92
N LYS A 183 13.90 -17.02 18.03
CA LYS A 183 12.57 -17.55 18.35
C LYS A 183 11.58 -17.30 17.22
N LYS A 184 11.55 -16.08 16.66
CA LYS A 184 10.65 -15.73 15.56
C LYS A 184 11.00 -16.40 14.23
N SER A 185 12.27 -16.70 13.99
CA SER A 185 12.68 -17.45 12.79
C SER A 185 11.99 -18.81 12.68
N SER A 186 11.49 -19.36 13.82
CA SER A 186 10.74 -20.62 13.84
C SER A 186 9.46 -20.59 13.01
N LYS A 187 8.88 -19.43 12.76
CA LYS A 187 7.68 -19.25 11.93
C LYS A 187 7.98 -19.34 10.43
N TYR A 188 9.25 -19.29 10.04
CA TYR A 188 9.71 -19.37 8.66
C TYR A 188 10.15 -20.81 8.28
N PRO A 189 10.26 -21.08 6.96
CA PRO A 189 10.81 -22.37 6.49
C PRO A 189 12.19 -22.66 7.06
N ARG A 190 12.55 -23.96 7.14
CA ARG A 190 13.82 -24.45 7.72
C ARG A 190 15.07 -23.75 7.15
N ILE A 191 15.03 -23.39 5.86
CA ILE A 191 16.15 -22.69 5.21
C ILE A 191 16.43 -21.30 5.83
N VAL A 192 15.39 -20.57 6.26
CA VAL A 192 15.56 -19.28 6.94
C VAL A 192 16.18 -19.46 8.32
N LYS A 193 15.73 -20.50 9.06
CA LYS A 193 16.31 -20.84 10.36
C LYS A 193 17.81 -21.16 10.26
N LYS A 194 18.21 -21.89 9.20
CA LYS A 194 19.63 -22.21 8.94
C LYS A 194 20.42 -20.93 8.68
N ARG A 195 19.94 -20.08 7.77
CA ARG A 195 20.59 -18.80 7.45
C ARG A 195 20.70 -17.86 8.64
N VAL A 196 19.66 -17.79 9.47
CA VAL A 196 19.69 -16.97 10.71
C VAL A 196 20.82 -17.41 11.64
N LYS A 197 21.11 -18.73 11.73
CA LYS A 197 22.23 -19.25 12.53
C LYS A 197 23.59 -18.97 11.90
N GLU A 198 23.67 -18.85 10.57
CA GLU A 198 24.91 -18.58 9.85
C GLU A 198 25.32 -17.09 9.90
N VAL A 199 24.35 -16.18 10.12
CA VAL A 199 24.58 -14.72 10.11
C VAL A 199 24.55 -14.07 11.49
N LEU A 200 24.32 -14.82 12.57
CA LEU A 200 24.36 -14.38 13.98
C LEU A 200 25.65 -14.77 14.70
#